data_afed069104cd0e1e0eb734b48632db79
#
_entry.id   afed069104cd0e1e0eb734b48632db79
#
_cell.length_a   1.000
_cell.length_b   1.000
_cell.length_c   1.000
_cell.angle_alpha   90.00
_cell.angle_beta   90.00
_cell.angle_gamma   90.00
#
_symmetry.space_group_name_H-M   'P 1'
#
loop_
_entity.id
_entity.type
_entity.pdbx_description
1 polymer ?
#
loop_
_entity_poly.entity_id
_entity_poly.type
_entity_poly.pdbx_seq_one_letter_code
_entity_poly.pdbx_strand_id
1 'polypeptide(L)'
;MFTTAFLQYRGKGPMRHEEALLEEGLTRRGIPIRHYTAKRIERRQLPLGPDVFIAGDMDAMHGAMRQLGISVPEPDDYPETLRSFLRRRVWKSTLGEVEKAVESGSCPPVFVKPARRRKSFTGAVCYSERDFAAFGYVSRRQPVWCSELVTWRAEYRVYVIDRRIVSVDHYDGDASLALDLDMVTAAIGEYRTAPSAYGIDFGVLDSGATALVEANDGYALGAYTIRADEYTDLISRRWAELLDTAGL
;
A
#
# COMPACT_ATOMS: atom_id res chain seq x y z
N MET A 1 -9.92 14.87 -17.29
CA MET A 1 -8.51 14.78 -17.76
C MET A 1 -7.73 15.85 -17.02
N PHE A 2 -6.58 15.52 -16.42
CA PHE A 2 -5.79 16.47 -15.65
C PHE A 2 -5.10 17.48 -16.57
N THR A 3 -5.12 18.76 -16.19
CA THR A 3 -4.51 19.88 -16.94
C THR A 3 -3.09 20.22 -16.45
N THR A 4 -2.75 19.82 -15.23
CA THR A 4 -1.41 20.00 -14.64
C THR A 4 -1.16 18.93 -13.58
N ALA A 5 0.11 18.67 -13.30
CA ALA A 5 0.54 17.71 -12.30
C ALA A 5 1.51 18.34 -11.29
N PHE A 6 1.35 17.96 -10.03
CA PHE A 6 2.30 18.24 -8.95
C PHE A 6 2.97 16.97 -8.48
N LEU A 7 4.29 16.87 -8.62
CA LEU A 7 5.08 15.74 -8.13
C LEU A 7 5.94 16.17 -6.94
N GLN A 8 5.95 15.34 -5.89
CA GLN A 8 6.74 15.64 -4.71
C GLN A 8 8.24 15.55 -5.00
N TYR A 9 8.99 16.54 -4.49
CA TYR A 9 10.43 16.59 -4.56
C TYR A 9 11.05 16.82 -3.18
N ARG A 10 12.05 16.04 -2.81
CA ARG A 10 12.67 16.12 -1.47
C ARG A 10 13.72 17.24 -1.32
N GLY A 11 13.97 17.99 -2.38
CA GLY A 11 14.85 19.17 -2.37
C GLY A 11 16.34 18.87 -2.59
N LYS A 12 16.87 17.76 -2.10
CA LYS A 12 18.25 17.31 -2.31
C LYS A 12 18.26 15.80 -2.62
N GLY A 13 19.11 15.41 -3.55
CA GLY A 13 19.26 14.03 -4.00
C GLY A 13 18.39 13.68 -5.22
N PRO A 14 18.48 12.43 -5.71
CA PRO A 14 17.68 11.96 -6.84
C PRO A 14 16.19 11.93 -6.47
N MET A 15 15.36 12.04 -7.49
CA MET A 15 13.93 11.79 -7.39
C MET A 15 13.70 10.32 -6.97
N ARG A 16 12.65 10.05 -6.20
CA ARG A 16 12.31 8.66 -5.90
C ARG A 16 11.85 7.96 -7.17
N HIS A 17 11.95 6.65 -7.17
CA HIS A 17 11.57 5.83 -8.31
C HIS A 17 10.14 6.09 -8.78
N GLU A 18 9.20 6.17 -7.84
CA GLU A 18 7.78 6.41 -8.10
C GLU A 18 7.53 7.76 -8.81
N GLU A 19 8.13 8.83 -8.30
CA GLU A 19 7.97 10.14 -8.93
C GLU A 19 8.68 10.22 -10.29
N ALA A 20 9.80 9.51 -10.46
CA ALA A 20 10.49 9.46 -11.77
C ALA A 20 9.66 8.74 -12.84
N LEU A 21 8.98 7.63 -12.48
CA LEU A 21 8.04 6.95 -13.38
C LEU A 21 6.87 7.85 -13.75
N LEU A 22 6.30 8.57 -12.78
CA LEU A 22 5.21 9.51 -13.03
C LEU A 22 5.67 10.69 -13.89
N GLU A 23 6.86 11.23 -13.66
CA GLU A 23 7.40 12.31 -14.50
C GLU A 23 7.55 11.86 -15.96
N GLU A 24 8.07 10.66 -16.18
CA GLU A 24 8.19 10.06 -17.50
C GLU A 24 6.81 9.88 -18.17
N GLY A 25 5.87 9.23 -17.51
CA GLY A 25 4.55 8.94 -18.07
C GLY A 25 3.69 10.18 -18.30
N LEU A 26 3.75 11.16 -17.41
CA LEU A 26 3.05 12.45 -17.56
C LEU A 26 3.66 13.29 -18.69
N THR A 27 4.99 13.31 -18.82
CA THR A 27 5.70 14.01 -19.90
C THR A 27 5.29 13.45 -21.27
N ARG A 28 5.21 12.12 -21.43
CA ARG A 28 4.74 11.49 -22.67
C ARG A 28 3.30 11.89 -23.04
N ARG A 29 2.48 12.21 -22.03
CA ARG A 29 1.09 12.65 -22.20
C ARG A 29 0.94 14.16 -22.42
N GLY A 30 2.05 14.90 -22.39
CA GLY A 30 2.04 16.34 -22.54
C GLY A 30 1.41 17.09 -21.37
N ILE A 31 1.33 16.47 -20.18
CA ILE A 31 0.79 17.10 -18.98
C ILE A 31 1.89 17.93 -18.31
N PRO A 32 1.69 19.26 -18.14
CA PRO A 32 2.66 20.13 -17.48
C PRO A 32 2.91 19.69 -16.03
N ILE A 33 4.20 19.54 -15.67
CA ILE A 33 4.61 19.06 -14.35
C ILE A 33 5.22 20.21 -13.54
N ARG A 34 4.85 20.30 -12.27
CA ARG A 34 5.43 21.20 -11.27
C ARG A 34 5.88 20.39 -10.06
N HIS A 35 7.08 20.64 -9.59
CA HIS A 35 7.59 19.98 -8.39
C HIS A 35 7.21 20.75 -7.12
N TYR A 36 6.94 20.03 -6.03
CA TYR A 36 6.64 20.61 -4.75
C TYR A 36 7.35 19.88 -3.60
N THR A 37 7.53 20.58 -2.49
CA THR A 37 8.07 20.02 -1.24
C THR A 37 6.96 19.76 -0.23
N ALA A 38 7.16 18.84 0.71
CA ALA A 38 6.23 18.55 1.79
C ALA A 38 5.72 19.82 2.52
N LYS A 39 6.60 20.80 2.75
CA LYS A 39 6.23 22.09 3.38
C LYS A 39 5.15 22.86 2.61
N ARG A 40 5.09 22.74 1.28
CA ARG A 40 4.05 23.44 0.48
C ARG A 40 2.67 22.81 0.68
N ILE A 41 2.60 21.49 0.82
CA ILE A 41 1.35 20.79 1.17
C ILE A 41 0.92 21.13 2.59
N GLU A 42 1.83 21.05 3.56
CA GLU A 42 1.54 21.40 4.96
C GLU A 42 0.99 22.83 5.11
N ARG A 43 1.52 23.77 4.32
CA ARG A 43 1.10 25.17 4.30
C ARG A 43 -0.09 25.47 3.39
N ARG A 44 -0.67 24.46 2.73
CA ARG A 44 -1.77 24.60 1.76
C ARG A 44 -1.47 25.60 0.63
N GLN A 45 -0.24 25.57 0.11
CA GLN A 45 0.25 26.53 -0.89
C GLN A 45 0.17 26.00 -2.33
N LEU A 46 -0.40 24.83 -2.55
CA LEU A 46 -0.61 24.29 -3.89
C LEU A 46 -2.03 24.63 -4.36
N PRO A 47 -2.19 25.11 -5.60
CA PRO A 47 -3.49 25.36 -6.20
C PRO A 47 -4.11 24.03 -6.67
N LEU A 48 -4.58 23.21 -5.72
CA LEU A 48 -5.24 21.94 -6.00
C LEU A 48 -6.69 22.15 -6.41
N GLY A 49 -7.15 21.33 -7.35
CA GLY A 49 -8.52 21.32 -7.85
C GLY A 49 -8.83 19.99 -8.55
N PRO A 50 -10.05 19.81 -9.08
CA PRO A 50 -10.49 18.57 -9.71
C PRO A 50 -9.73 18.21 -10.99
N ASP A 51 -9.14 19.18 -11.66
CA ASP A 51 -8.35 19.03 -12.87
C ASP A 51 -6.83 18.92 -12.60
N VAL A 52 -6.43 18.83 -11.33
CA VAL A 52 -5.03 18.76 -10.89
C VAL A 52 -4.67 17.37 -10.44
N PHE A 53 -3.67 16.77 -11.09
CA PHE A 53 -3.04 15.55 -10.59
C PHE A 53 -2.01 15.90 -9.51
N ILE A 54 -1.95 15.11 -8.45
CA ILE A 54 -0.90 15.21 -7.43
C ILE A 54 -0.42 13.83 -7.03
N ALA A 55 0.89 13.70 -6.86
CA ALA A 55 1.49 12.48 -6.32
C ALA A 55 2.67 12.81 -5.40
N GLY A 56 2.88 11.92 -4.44
CA GLY A 56 3.93 12.01 -3.46
C GLY A 56 3.84 10.89 -2.44
N ASP A 57 4.58 11.02 -1.33
CA ASP A 57 4.47 10.05 -0.25
C ASP A 57 3.10 10.14 0.47
N MET A 58 2.83 9.17 1.31
CA MET A 58 1.55 9.05 2.00
C MET A 58 1.17 10.33 2.77
N ASP A 59 2.14 10.98 3.42
CA ASP A 59 1.86 12.20 4.21
C ASP A 59 1.48 13.36 3.30
N ALA A 60 2.13 13.48 2.14
CA ALA A 60 1.81 14.48 1.11
C ALA A 60 0.42 14.23 0.52
N MET A 61 0.09 12.97 0.18
CA MET A 61 -1.22 12.63 -0.35
C MET A 61 -2.34 12.87 0.67
N HIS A 62 -2.13 12.49 1.94
CA HIS A 62 -3.08 12.84 3.01
C HIS A 62 -3.23 14.36 3.21
N GLY A 63 -2.13 15.11 3.02
CA GLY A 63 -2.16 16.58 3.04
C GLY A 63 -3.02 17.16 1.91
N ALA A 64 -2.87 16.63 0.69
CA ALA A 64 -3.65 17.02 -0.47
C ALA A 64 -5.15 16.71 -0.30
N MET A 65 -5.45 15.48 0.16
CA MET A 65 -6.83 15.08 0.47
C MET A 65 -7.48 16.02 1.48
N ARG A 66 -6.81 16.31 2.61
CA ARG A 66 -7.31 17.26 3.62
C ARG A 66 -7.50 18.67 3.07
N GLN A 67 -6.64 19.13 2.15
CA GLN A 67 -6.77 20.44 1.52
C GLN A 67 -8.03 20.51 0.65
N LEU A 68 -8.37 19.42 -0.04
CA LEU A 68 -9.52 19.30 -0.93
C LEU A 68 -10.82 18.86 -0.22
N GLY A 69 -10.77 18.57 1.09
CA GLY A 69 -11.92 18.03 1.81
C GLY A 69 -12.22 16.55 1.52
N ILE A 70 -11.28 15.84 0.90
CA ILE A 70 -11.40 14.40 0.63
C ILE A 70 -11.11 13.62 1.92
N SER A 71 -11.99 12.69 2.28
CA SER A 71 -11.75 11.77 3.38
C SER A 71 -10.63 10.80 3.02
N VAL A 72 -9.63 10.71 3.91
CA VAL A 72 -8.53 9.73 3.71
C VAL A 72 -9.11 8.32 3.85
N PRO A 73 -8.92 7.44 2.85
CA PRO A 73 -9.39 6.07 2.94
C PRO A 73 -8.79 5.33 4.14
N GLU A 74 -9.62 4.58 4.85
CA GLU A 74 -9.13 3.68 5.91
C GLU A 74 -8.35 2.51 5.27
N PRO A 75 -7.22 2.11 5.85
CA PRO A 75 -6.46 0.96 5.35
C PRO A 75 -7.28 -0.33 5.43
N ASP A 76 -7.35 -1.06 4.33
CA ASP A 76 -7.96 -2.39 4.24
C ASP A 76 -6.95 -3.42 3.74
N ASP A 77 -5.91 -3.64 4.55
CA ASP A 77 -4.79 -4.53 4.21
C ASP A 77 -5.24 -6.00 4.04
N TYR A 78 -6.32 -6.39 4.71
CA TYR A 78 -6.86 -7.75 4.70
C TYR A 78 -8.39 -7.71 4.53
N PRO A 79 -8.89 -7.45 3.32
CA PRO A 79 -10.32 -7.39 3.05
C PRO A 79 -11.04 -8.67 3.47
N GLU A 80 -12.20 -8.53 4.10
CA GLU A 80 -12.96 -9.67 4.64
C GLU A 80 -13.29 -10.71 3.55
N THR A 81 -13.63 -10.23 2.34
CA THR A 81 -13.95 -11.10 1.20
C THR A 81 -12.74 -11.89 0.68
N LEU A 82 -11.53 -11.51 1.08
CA LEU A 82 -10.28 -12.18 0.65
C LEU A 82 -9.70 -13.14 1.69
N ARG A 83 -10.38 -13.37 2.81
CA ARG A 83 -9.86 -14.23 3.89
C ARG A 83 -9.48 -15.63 3.46
N SER A 84 -10.23 -16.25 2.54
CA SER A 84 -9.94 -17.59 2.01
C SER A 84 -8.60 -17.66 1.25
N PHE A 85 -8.14 -16.53 0.71
CA PHE A 85 -6.89 -16.45 -0.05
C PHE A 85 -5.65 -16.26 0.83
N LEU A 86 -5.81 -15.92 2.12
CA LEU A 86 -4.69 -15.72 3.05
C LEU A 86 -3.90 -16.99 3.34
N ARG A 87 -4.54 -18.16 3.32
CA ARG A 87 -3.97 -19.47 3.65
C ARG A 87 -3.22 -19.52 4.99
N ARG A 88 -3.51 -18.56 5.87
CA ARG A 88 -3.03 -18.44 7.24
C ARG A 88 -4.03 -17.65 8.06
N ARG A 89 -3.99 -17.80 9.35
CA ARG A 89 -4.81 -16.99 10.26
C ARG A 89 -4.22 -15.56 10.33
N VAL A 90 -5.08 -14.57 10.10
CA VAL A 90 -4.82 -13.15 10.30
C VAL A 90 -5.95 -12.57 11.15
N TRP A 91 -5.61 -11.78 12.18
CA TRP A 91 -6.59 -11.21 13.09
C TRP A 91 -6.18 -9.84 13.62
N LYS A 92 -7.15 -9.07 14.09
CA LYS A 92 -6.91 -7.78 14.77
C LYS A 92 -6.76 -8.00 16.27
N SER A 93 -5.88 -7.20 16.90
CA SER A 93 -5.68 -7.13 18.34
C SER A 93 -5.15 -5.74 18.73
N THR A 94 -4.76 -5.57 19.98
CA THR A 94 -3.92 -4.45 20.42
C THR A 94 -2.50 -4.92 20.70
N LEU A 95 -1.54 -4.01 20.57
CA LEU A 95 -0.13 -4.36 20.78
C LEU A 95 0.10 -5.00 22.16
N GLY A 96 -0.54 -4.46 23.21
CA GLY A 96 -0.40 -4.98 24.57
C GLY A 96 -1.07 -6.33 24.82
N GLU A 97 -2.18 -6.64 24.14
CA GLU A 97 -2.81 -7.96 24.22
C GLU A 97 -1.92 -9.03 23.61
N VAL A 98 -1.34 -8.74 22.45
CA VAL A 98 -0.42 -9.67 21.76
C VAL A 98 0.84 -9.89 22.59
N GLU A 99 1.43 -8.81 23.13
CA GLU A 99 2.60 -8.89 24.00
C GLU A 99 2.35 -9.83 25.19
N LYS A 100 1.23 -9.64 25.92
CA LYS A 100 0.85 -10.52 27.03
C LYS A 100 0.60 -11.96 26.60
N ALA A 101 0.00 -12.17 25.43
CA ALA A 101 -0.27 -13.51 24.93
C ALA A 101 1.00 -14.26 24.56
N VAL A 102 2.00 -13.57 23.98
CA VAL A 102 3.32 -14.13 23.69
C VAL A 102 4.10 -14.40 24.99
N GLU A 103 4.11 -13.43 25.93
CA GLU A 103 4.75 -13.58 27.26
C GLU A 103 4.22 -14.78 28.04
N SER A 104 2.90 -14.97 28.07
CA SER A 104 2.26 -16.09 28.78
C SER A 104 2.36 -17.42 28.05
N GLY A 105 2.88 -17.44 26.81
CA GLY A 105 2.91 -18.66 25.98
C GLY A 105 1.54 -19.08 25.42
N SER A 106 0.50 -18.24 25.57
CA SER A 106 -0.84 -18.52 25.02
C SER A 106 -0.96 -18.21 23.53
N CYS A 107 0.03 -17.49 22.95
CA CYS A 107 0.18 -17.25 21.53
C CYS A 107 1.54 -17.77 21.06
N PRO A 108 1.61 -18.58 19.98
CA PRO A 108 2.88 -18.92 19.35
C PRO A 108 3.54 -17.66 18.76
N PRO A 109 4.79 -17.75 18.29
CA PRO A 109 5.42 -16.66 17.56
C PRO A 109 4.51 -16.10 16.48
N VAL A 110 4.45 -14.75 16.38
CA VAL A 110 3.43 -14.05 15.60
C VAL A 110 4.04 -12.86 14.85
N PHE A 111 3.63 -12.63 13.62
CA PHE A 111 3.95 -11.40 12.90
C PHE A 111 2.96 -10.31 13.32
N VAL A 112 3.47 -9.11 13.62
CA VAL A 112 2.67 -7.98 14.10
C VAL A 112 2.97 -6.75 13.26
N LYS A 113 1.93 -6.06 12.75
CA LYS A 113 2.04 -4.78 12.04
C LYS A 113 0.95 -3.79 12.46
N PRO A 114 1.15 -2.45 12.30
CA PRO A 114 0.11 -1.47 12.59
C PRO A 114 -1.16 -1.71 11.75
N ALA A 115 -2.37 -1.60 12.36
CA ALA A 115 -3.64 -1.74 11.64
C ALA A 115 -4.19 -0.42 11.09
N ARG A 116 -3.86 0.73 11.71
CA ARG A 116 -4.40 2.05 11.30
C ARG A 116 -3.34 3.09 10.94
N ARG A 117 -2.15 2.98 11.50
CA ARG A 117 -1.04 3.90 11.24
C ARG A 117 0.10 3.10 10.63
N ARG A 118 0.18 3.09 9.31
CA ARG A 118 1.18 2.31 8.57
C ARG A 118 2.64 2.63 8.95
N LYS A 119 2.92 3.81 9.51
CA LYS A 119 4.28 4.23 9.86
C LYS A 119 4.54 4.34 11.37
N SER A 120 3.65 3.86 12.25
CA SER A 120 3.91 3.92 13.70
C SER A 120 5.06 3.02 14.13
N PHE A 121 5.25 1.89 13.44
CA PHE A 121 6.42 1.00 13.50
C PHE A 121 6.45 0.11 12.27
N THR A 122 7.59 -0.52 11.99
CA THR A 122 7.73 -1.54 10.94
C THR A 122 7.23 -2.87 11.47
N GLY A 123 6.43 -3.60 10.68
CA GLY A 123 5.98 -4.94 11.04
C GLY A 123 7.16 -5.87 11.33
N ALA A 124 7.03 -6.70 12.36
CA ALA A 124 8.07 -7.63 12.80
C ALA A 124 7.48 -8.91 13.36
N VAL A 125 8.30 -9.96 13.38
CA VAL A 125 8.00 -11.22 14.06
C VAL A 125 8.36 -11.10 15.53
N CYS A 126 7.45 -11.50 16.41
CA CYS A 126 7.62 -11.53 17.85
C CYS A 126 7.66 -12.99 18.33
N TYR A 127 8.81 -13.44 18.78
CA TYR A 127 9.04 -14.76 19.38
C TYR A 127 8.90 -14.72 20.91
N SER A 128 9.15 -13.56 21.51
CA SER A 128 9.15 -13.33 22.94
C SER A 128 8.74 -11.90 23.28
N GLU A 129 8.48 -11.61 24.56
CA GLU A 129 8.19 -10.24 25.04
C GLU A 129 9.27 -9.22 24.66
N ARG A 130 10.54 -9.66 24.58
CA ARG A 130 11.70 -8.79 24.28
C ARG A 130 11.60 -8.17 22.89
N ASP A 131 10.98 -8.87 21.95
CA ASP A 131 10.85 -8.41 20.57
C ASP A 131 9.94 -7.17 20.47
N PHE A 132 9.00 -7.02 21.42
CA PHE A 132 8.12 -5.85 21.49
C PHE A 132 8.86 -4.56 21.88
N ALA A 133 10.06 -4.64 22.45
CA ALA A 133 10.90 -3.48 22.72
C ALA A 133 11.36 -2.78 21.43
N ALA A 134 11.48 -3.50 20.32
CA ALA A 134 11.83 -2.96 19.01
C ALA A 134 10.80 -1.98 18.46
N PHE A 135 9.55 -2.04 18.94
CA PHE A 135 8.50 -1.09 18.54
C PHE A 135 8.58 0.26 19.26
N GLY A 136 9.52 0.42 20.20
CA GLY A 136 9.78 1.69 20.90
C GLY A 136 8.59 2.18 21.74
N TYR A 137 8.39 3.50 21.77
CA TYR A 137 7.35 4.15 22.58
C TYR A 137 5.95 4.12 21.94
N VAL A 138 5.59 3.04 21.25
CA VAL A 138 4.25 2.85 20.68
C VAL A 138 3.27 2.48 21.80
N SER A 139 2.09 3.12 21.78
CA SER A 139 1.03 2.82 22.75
C SER A 139 0.64 1.34 22.74
N ARG A 140 0.56 0.70 23.91
CA ARG A 140 0.06 -0.68 24.05
C ARG A 140 -1.42 -0.84 23.65
N ARG A 141 -2.16 0.27 23.51
CA ARG A 141 -3.53 0.29 22.95
C ARG A 141 -3.56 0.43 21.42
N GLN A 142 -2.39 0.53 20.77
CA GLN A 142 -2.29 0.62 19.32
C GLN A 142 -2.94 -0.61 18.67
N PRO A 143 -3.95 -0.43 17.80
CA PRO A 143 -4.49 -1.53 17.02
C PRO A 143 -3.45 -2.10 16.07
N VAL A 144 -3.37 -3.42 16.04
CA VAL A 144 -2.42 -4.17 15.20
C VAL A 144 -3.12 -5.27 14.43
N TRP A 145 -2.57 -5.62 13.29
CA TRP A 145 -2.78 -6.87 12.63
C TRP A 145 -1.75 -7.89 13.12
N CYS A 146 -2.23 -9.08 13.40
CA CYS A 146 -1.44 -10.24 13.76
C CYS A 146 -1.61 -11.31 12.70
N SER A 147 -0.55 -12.05 12.42
CA SER A 147 -0.57 -13.16 11.47
C SER A 147 0.22 -14.35 11.99
N GLU A 148 -0.28 -15.55 11.77
CA GLU A 148 0.52 -16.76 11.84
C GLU A 148 1.76 -16.61 10.96
N LEU A 149 2.86 -17.21 11.41
CA LEU A 149 4.09 -17.23 10.64
C LEU A 149 3.97 -18.26 9.51
N VAL A 150 4.34 -17.81 8.33
CA VAL A 150 4.49 -18.65 7.15
C VAL A 150 5.82 -18.33 6.49
N THR A 151 6.36 -19.28 5.74
CA THR A 151 7.57 -19.06 4.95
C THR A 151 7.19 -18.66 3.54
N TRP A 152 7.51 -17.43 3.18
CA TRP A 152 7.40 -16.94 1.81
C TRP A 152 8.67 -17.34 1.04
N ARG A 153 8.49 -18.05 -0.09
CA ARG A 153 9.58 -18.45 -0.99
C ARG A 153 9.80 -17.41 -2.09
N ALA A 154 8.72 -16.73 -2.49
CA ALA A 154 8.74 -15.61 -3.42
C ALA A 154 7.57 -14.69 -3.10
N GLU A 155 7.75 -13.38 -3.33
CA GLU A 155 6.70 -12.38 -3.16
C GLU A 155 6.61 -11.48 -4.39
N TYR A 156 5.36 -11.13 -4.72
CA TYR A 156 5.00 -10.37 -5.91
C TYR A 156 3.99 -9.29 -5.59
N ARG A 157 4.13 -8.13 -6.21
CA ARG A 157 3.09 -7.12 -6.29
C ARG A 157 2.32 -7.25 -7.60
N VAL A 158 1.01 -7.38 -7.49
CA VAL A 158 0.08 -7.35 -8.61
C VAL A 158 -0.57 -5.98 -8.64
N TYR A 159 -0.39 -5.23 -9.73
CA TYR A 159 -1.01 -3.93 -9.93
C TYR A 159 -2.32 -4.11 -10.69
N VAL A 160 -3.37 -3.49 -10.19
CA VAL A 160 -4.73 -3.67 -10.70
C VAL A 160 -5.37 -2.32 -10.99
N ILE A 161 -5.96 -2.17 -12.18
CA ILE A 161 -6.80 -1.04 -12.58
C ILE A 161 -8.15 -1.58 -13.06
N ASP A 162 -9.25 -1.07 -12.49
CA ASP A 162 -10.61 -1.45 -12.86
C ASP A 162 -10.78 -2.98 -12.99
N ARG A 163 -10.26 -3.72 -11.98
CA ARG A 163 -10.25 -5.19 -11.86
C ARG A 163 -9.40 -5.93 -12.91
N ARG A 164 -8.54 -5.23 -13.65
CA ARG A 164 -7.62 -5.82 -14.62
C ARG A 164 -6.20 -5.77 -14.10
N ILE A 165 -5.49 -6.87 -14.17
CA ILE A 165 -4.06 -6.93 -13.88
C ILE A 165 -3.33 -6.15 -14.97
N VAL A 166 -2.51 -5.17 -14.55
CA VAL A 166 -1.68 -4.38 -15.47
C VAL A 166 -0.19 -4.72 -15.36
N SER A 167 0.27 -5.16 -14.19
CA SER A 167 1.63 -5.67 -13.99
C SER A 167 1.66 -6.69 -12.86
N VAL A 168 2.63 -7.60 -12.91
CA VAL A 168 2.97 -8.56 -11.85
C VAL A 168 4.48 -8.48 -11.64
N ASP A 169 4.88 -7.89 -10.54
CA ASP A 169 6.28 -7.56 -10.27
C ASP A 169 6.82 -8.42 -9.12
N HIS A 170 7.85 -9.21 -9.38
CA HIS A 170 8.60 -9.90 -8.32
C HIS A 170 9.40 -8.87 -7.50
N TYR A 171 9.37 -8.98 -6.16
CA TYR A 171 10.10 -8.05 -5.32
C TYR A 171 10.92 -8.72 -4.19
N ASP A 172 10.64 -9.98 -3.86
CA ASP A 172 11.43 -10.71 -2.85
C ASP A 172 11.43 -12.22 -3.09
N GLY A 173 12.47 -12.91 -2.63
CA GLY A 173 12.62 -14.35 -2.70
C GLY A 173 13.07 -14.88 -4.07
N ASP A 174 12.64 -16.09 -4.41
CA ASP A 174 13.07 -16.83 -5.60
C ASP A 174 12.17 -16.50 -6.81
N ALA A 175 12.69 -15.71 -7.74
CA ALA A 175 11.98 -15.30 -8.95
C ALA A 175 11.64 -16.46 -9.93
N SER A 176 12.18 -17.66 -9.72
CA SER A 176 11.81 -18.84 -10.51
C SER A 176 10.46 -19.46 -10.12
N LEU A 177 9.91 -19.08 -8.95
CA LEU A 177 8.64 -19.57 -8.44
C LEU A 177 7.51 -18.63 -8.88
N ALA A 178 6.67 -19.09 -9.81
CA ALA A 178 5.55 -18.28 -10.31
C ALA A 178 4.31 -18.34 -9.42
N LEU A 179 3.52 -17.26 -9.43
CA LEU A 179 2.18 -17.24 -8.83
C LEU A 179 1.20 -18.11 -9.63
N ASP A 180 0.23 -18.69 -8.95
CA ASP A 180 -1.01 -19.21 -9.54
C ASP A 180 -1.89 -18.02 -9.95
N LEU A 181 -1.86 -17.67 -11.25
CA LEU A 181 -2.60 -16.53 -11.79
C LEU A 181 -4.12 -16.74 -11.80
N ASP A 182 -4.60 -17.97 -11.81
CA ASP A 182 -6.03 -18.27 -11.71
C ASP A 182 -6.53 -17.91 -10.30
N MET A 183 -5.76 -18.28 -9.28
CA MET A 183 -6.04 -17.90 -7.89
C MET A 183 -5.97 -16.38 -7.69
N VAL A 184 -4.98 -15.71 -8.26
CA VAL A 184 -4.85 -14.24 -8.23
C VAL A 184 -6.06 -13.57 -8.87
N THR A 185 -6.47 -14.04 -10.05
CA THR A 185 -7.65 -13.53 -10.77
C THR A 185 -8.93 -13.75 -9.98
N ALA A 186 -9.09 -14.92 -9.36
CA ALA A 186 -10.23 -15.20 -8.49
C ALA A 186 -10.27 -14.24 -7.28
N ALA A 187 -9.12 -13.99 -6.63
CA ALA A 187 -9.03 -13.05 -5.52
C ALA A 187 -9.42 -11.61 -5.94
N ILE A 188 -8.93 -11.13 -7.09
CA ILE A 188 -9.32 -9.83 -7.66
C ILE A 188 -10.84 -9.79 -7.92
N GLY A 189 -11.41 -10.89 -8.41
CA GLY A 189 -12.86 -11.06 -8.61
C GLY A 189 -13.68 -10.92 -7.33
N GLU A 190 -13.19 -11.46 -6.21
CA GLU A 190 -13.85 -11.45 -4.91
C GLU A 190 -13.59 -10.17 -4.09
N TYR A 191 -12.64 -9.32 -4.47
CA TYR A 191 -12.35 -8.07 -3.77
C TYR A 191 -13.43 -7.02 -4.08
N ARG A 192 -14.61 -7.16 -3.45
CA ARG A 192 -15.81 -6.35 -3.73
C ARG A 192 -15.67 -4.88 -3.38
N THR A 193 -14.90 -4.57 -2.35
CA THR A 193 -14.64 -3.20 -1.86
C THR A 193 -13.36 -2.61 -2.44
N ALA A 194 -12.77 -3.23 -3.48
CA ALA A 194 -11.55 -2.76 -4.08
C ALA A 194 -11.68 -1.33 -4.61
N PRO A 195 -10.67 -0.46 -4.39
CA PRO A 195 -10.59 0.80 -5.10
C PRO A 195 -10.40 0.56 -6.61
N SER A 196 -10.63 1.57 -7.42
CA SER A 196 -10.49 1.47 -8.89
C SER A 196 -9.07 1.14 -9.33
N ALA A 197 -8.07 1.51 -8.52
CA ALA A 197 -6.67 1.16 -8.77
C ALA A 197 -5.94 0.90 -7.44
N TYR A 198 -5.19 -0.19 -7.37
CA TYR A 198 -4.54 -0.66 -6.15
C TYR A 198 -3.40 -1.64 -6.45
N GLY A 199 -2.59 -1.91 -5.42
CA GLY A 199 -1.65 -3.01 -5.39
C GLY A 199 -2.15 -4.13 -4.48
N ILE A 200 -1.97 -5.37 -4.89
CA ILE A 200 -2.27 -6.53 -4.07
C ILE A 200 -1.09 -7.48 -4.11
N ASP A 201 -0.58 -7.84 -2.93
CA ASP A 201 0.64 -8.61 -2.81
C ASP A 201 0.32 -10.08 -2.58
N PHE A 202 0.92 -10.95 -3.37
CA PHE A 202 0.82 -12.39 -3.24
C PHE A 202 2.20 -13.00 -3.07
N GLY A 203 2.26 -14.12 -2.38
CA GLY A 203 3.49 -14.89 -2.24
C GLY A 203 3.29 -16.37 -2.51
N VAL A 204 4.38 -17.04 -2.83
CA VAL A 204 4.45 -18.49 -2.92
C VAL A 204 4.93 -19.01 -1.56
N LEU A 205 4.10 -19.82 -0.91
CA LEU A 205 4.42 -20.47 0.35
C LEU A 205 5.43 -21.59 0.17
N ASP A 206 6.05 -22.05 1.24
CA ASP A 206 6.95 -23.22 1.24
C ASP A 206 6.28 -24.50 0.71
N SER A 207 4.97 -24.61 0.84
CA SER A 207 4.14 -25.66 0.23
C SER A 207 4.00 -25.56 -1.29
N GLY A 208 4.48 -24.51 -1.93
CA GLY A 208 4.27 -24.17 -3.33
C GLY A 208 2.93 -23.50 -3.64
N ALA A 209 2.06 -23.32 -2.64
CA ALA A 209 0.76 -22.68 -2.85
C ALA A 209 0.89 -21.14 -2.89
N THR A 210 0.18 -20.49 -3.80
CA THR A 210 0.01 -19.04 -3.81
C THR A 210 -0.92 -18.60 -2.68
N ALA A 211 -0.57 -17.53 -1.98
CA ALA A 211 -1.39 -16.95 -0.92
C ALA A 211 -1.32 -15.43 -0.92
N LEU A 212 -2.40 -14.78 -0.48
CA LEU A 212 -2.48 -13.33 -0.33
C LEU A 212 -1.55 -12.86 0.82
N VAL A 213 -0.68 -11.90 0.53
CA VAL A 213 0.15 -11.22 1.54
C VAL A 213 -0.65 -10.07 2.15
N GLU A 214 -1.02 -9.07 1.35
CA GLU A 214 -1.83 -7.90 1.75
C GLU A 214 -2.38 -7.13 0.54
N ALA A 215 -3.36 -6.26 0.77
CA ALA A 215 -3.83 -5.28 -0.21
C ALA A 215 -3.36 -3.87 0.18
N ASN A 216 -3.07 -3.04 -0.82
CA ASN A 216 -2.56 -1.68 -0.67
C ASN A 216 -3.32 -0.70 -1.57
N ASP A 217 -3.79 0.42 -1.01
CA ASP A 217 -4.45 1.46 -1.82
C ASP A 217 -3.50 2.08 -2.86
N GLY A 218 -4.04 2.48 -4.01
CA GLY A 218 -3.26 2.95 -5.15
C GLY A 218 -2.73 4.38 -5.06
N TYR A 219 -3.23 5.24 -4.15
CA TYR A 219 -2.89 6.67 -4.18
C TYR A 219 -1.45 7.02 -3.73
N ALA A 220 -0.75 6.14 -3.04
CA ALA A 220 0.66 6.31 -2.63
C ALA A 220 1.39 4.95 -2.67
N LEU A 221 1.09 4.16 -3.68
CA LEU A 221 1.61 2.81 -3.86
C LEU A 221 3.06 2.86 -4.33
N GLY A 222 3.92 2.03 -3.74
CA GLY A 222 5.30 1.85 -4.21
C GLY A 222 5.36 1.12 -5.55
N ALA A 223 6.35 1.45 -6.37
CA ALA A 223 6.62 0.81 -7.64
C ALA A 223 7.87 -0.09 -7.56
N TYR A 224 7.83 -1.21 -8.28
CA TYR A 224 8.98 -2.09 -8.47
C TYR A 224 9.46 -2.03 -9.94
N THR A 225 8.96 -2.91 -10.81
CA THR A 225 9.37 -2.99 -12.21
C THR A 225 8.27 -2.58 -13.19
N ILE A 226 7.12 -2.16 -12.70
CA ILE A 226 5.99 -1.65 -13.50
C ILE A 226 6.45 -0.51 -14.41
N ARG A 227 5.95 -0.48 -15.65
CA ARG A 227 6.31 0.54 -16.62
C ARG A 227 5.68 1.90 -16.29
N ALA A 228 6.36 2.98 -16.67
CA ALA A 228 5.96 4.36 -16.38
C ALA A 228 4.51 4.68 -16.81
N ASP A 229 4.08 4.20 -18.00
CA ASP A 229 2.72 4.46 -18.49
C ASP A 229 1.66 3.75 -17.65
N GLU A 230 1.87 2.47 -17.33
CA GLU A 230 0.97 1.67 -16.49
C GLU A 230 0.90 2.21 -15.06
N TYR A 231 2.04 2.60 -14.50
CA TYR A 231 2.09 3.20 -13.17
C TYR A 231 1.37 4.55 -13.13
N THR A 232 1.56 5.38 -14.17
CA THR A 232 0.86 6.67 -14.28
C THR A 232 -0.65 6.48 -14.42
N ASP A 233 -1.10 5.48 -15.19
CA ASP A 233 -2.54 5.15 -15.30
C ASP A 233 -3.10 4.73 -13.94
N LEU A 234 -2.38 3.89 -13.21
CA LEU A 234 -2.79 3.38 -11.90
C LEU A 234 -2.99 4.53 -10.89
N ILE A 235 -1.97 5.35 -10.69
CA ILE A 235 -2.03 6.45 -9.72
C ILE A 235 -3.07 7.50 -10.15
N SER A 236 -3.13 7.82 -11.45
CA SER A 236 -4.10 8.78 -12.00
C SER A 236 -5.55 8.29 -11.85
N ARG A 237 -5.79 7.00 -12.10
CA ARG A 237 -7.12 6.41 -11.98
C ARG A 237 -7.61 6.43 -10.53
N ARG A 238 -6.72 6.12 -9.59
CA ARG A 238 -7.07 6.18 -8.17
C ARG A 238 -7.31 7.60 -7.68
N TRP A 239 -6.48 8.55 -8.11
CA TRP A 239 -6.66 9.95 -7.75
C TRP A 239 -7.97 10.52 -8.30
N ALA A 240 -8.34 10.20 -9.55
CA ALA A 240 -9.61 10.59 -10.14
C ALA A 240 -10.80 10.04 -9.34
N GLU A 241 -10.79 8.77 -8.94
CA GLU A 241 -11.84 8.18 -8.10
C GLU A 241 -11.98 8.89 -6.75
N LEU A 242 -10.87 9.30 -6.13
CA LEU A 242 -10.91 10.03 -4.86
C LEU A 242 -11.56 11.43 -5.03
N LEU A 243 -11.27 12.10 -6.13
CA LEU A 243 -11.92 13.37 -6.48
C LEU A 243 -13.43 13.17 -6.73
N ASP A 244 -13.78 12.21 -7.58
CA ASP A 244 -15.19 11.90 -7.91
C ASP A 244 -16.01 11.55 -6.66
N THR A 245 -15.44 10.75 -5.74
CA THR A 245 -16.11 10.37 -4.49
C THR A 245 -16.36 11.57 -3.57
N ALA A 246 -15.54 12.60 -3.67
CA ALA A 246 -15.71 13.85 -2.94
C ALA A 246 -16.61 14.87 -3.66
N GLY A 247 -17.10 14.56 -4.85
CA GLY A 247 -17.95 15.46 -5.66
C GLY A 247 -17.16 16.60 -6.33
N LEU A 248 -15.88 16.38 -6.62
CA LEU A 248 -14.98 17.35 -7.25
C LEU A 248 -14.77 17.06 -8.74
#